data_2e16c235faaa4d9e3ee6a265d1e368e6
#
_entry.id   2e16c235faaa4d9e3ee6a265d1e368e6
#
_cell.length_a   1.000
_cell.length_b   1.000
_cell.length_c   1.000
_cell.angle_alpha   90.00
_cell.angle_beta   90.00
_cell.angle_gamma   90.00
#
_symmetry.space_group_name_H-M   'P 1'
#
loop_
_entity.id
_entity.type
_entity.pdbx_description
1 polymer ?
#
loop_
_entity_poly.entity_id
_entity_poly.type
_entity_poly.pdbx_seq_one_letter_code
_entity_poly.pdbx_strand_id
1 'polypeptide(L)'
;LFIIAIFFTLPLVVNAFPIPDDKEVSFDVIRKNKVIGNLTTKFIEKEEYLILHSVLDINVKILFIPAYKFFQETRETWLDGKFVSIDGFTDFEDDREYKIDGQDEDGIFRVKGMDGLLELDENIIPLNYWNKNILKEKELFDTQKGIVRKITVKKLKDEKIKINNSKLLSEKYTFNATKNPKDKGPFPEYTLWYYNDELLKMEFKNPNDKKNTITIIRNDWDQ
;
A
#
# COMPACT_ATOMS: atom_id res chain seq x y z
N LEU A 1 25.73 37.37 36.62
CA LEU A 1 26.10 36.37 35.61
C LEU A 1 24.82 35.71 35.14
N PHE A 2 24.28 36.07 33.94
CA PHE A 2 23.11 35.42 33.37
C PHE A 2 23.59 34.23 32.54
N ILE A 3 23.20 33.02 32.91
CA ILE A 3 23.40 31.79 32.11
C ILE A 3 22.21 31.67 31.17
N ILE A 4 22.45 31.90 29.86
CA ILE A 4 21.45 31.62 28.80
C ILE A 4 21.54 30.12 28.50
N ALA A 5 20.56 29.37 28.94
CA ALA A 5 20.36 27.97 28.53
C ALA A 5 19.80 27.94 27.10
N ILE A 6 20.63 27.55 26.15
CA ILE A 6 20.18 27.30 24.78
C ILE A 6 19.55 25.89 24.73
N PHE A 7 18.23 25.84 24.66
CA PHE A 7 17.52 24.60 24.39
C PHE A 7 17.64 24.25 22.88
N PHE A 8 18.46 23.27 22.57
CA PHE A 8 18.44 22.62 21.26
C PHE A 8 17.18 21.75 21.18
N THR A 9 16.16 22.24 20.51
CA THR A 9 15.04 21.40 20.08
C THR A 9 15.49 20.61 18.87
N LEU A 10 15.79 19.32 19.07
CA LEU A 10 15.95 18.40 17.94
C LEU A 10 14.60 18.31 17.19
N PRO A 11 14.57 18.47 15.87
CA PRO A 11 13.34 18.25 15.13
C PRO A 11 12.92 16.78 15.29
N LEU A 12 11.70 16.58 15.81
CA LEU A 12 11.07 15.26 15.77
C LEU A 12 10.77 14.97 14.31
N VAL A 13 11.46 13.99 13.73
CA VAL A 13 11.09 13.46 12.40
C VAL A 13 9.72 12.79 12.57
N VAL A 14 8.68 13.42 12.07
CA VAL A 14 7.34 12.86 12.04
C VAL A 14 7.24 12.03 10.78
N ASN A 15 7.37 10.70 10.92
CA ASN A 15 7.09 9.81 9.80
C ASN A 15 5.60 9.89 9.41
N ALA A 16 5.31 9.83 8.11
CA ALA A 16 3.94 9.89 7.60
C ALA A 16 3.08 8.70 8.05
N PHE A 17 3.70 7.63 8.51
CA PHE A 17 3.07 6.37 8.94
C PHE A 17 4.04 5.57 9.84
N PRO A 18 3.54 4.58 10.62
CA PRO A 18 4.37 3.80 11.53
C PRO A 18 5.40 2.95 10.77
N ILE A 19 6.61 2.89 11.31
CA ILE A 19 7.66 1.97 10.88
C ILE A 19 7.72 0.86 11.94
N PRO A 20 7.54 -0.43 11.57
CA PRO A 20 7.65 -1.54 12.51
C PRO A 20 9.08 -1.71 12.99
N ASP A 21 9.25 -2.24 14.21
CA ASP A 21 10.57 -2.41 14.84
C ASP A 21 11.52 -3.28 13.99
N ASP A 22 10.97 -4.33 13.36
CA ASP A 22 11.72 -5.22 12.46
C ASP A 22 12.01 -4.61 11.08
N LYS A 23 11.51 -3.40 10.83
CA LYS A 23 11.62 -2.71 9.53
C LYS A 23 11.13 -3.54 8.35
N GLU A 24 10.24 -4.47 8.60
CA GLU A 24 9.59 -5.32 7.61
C GLU A 24 8.18 -5.67 8.09
N VAL A 25 7.24 -5.78 7.16
CA VAL A 25 5.92 -6.35 7.41
C VAL A 25 5.61 -7.38 6.34
N SER A 26 4.97 -8.46 6.75
CA SER A 26 4.62 -9.57 5.88
C SER A 26 3.16 -9.98 6.03
N PHE A 27 2.54 -10.32 4.90
CA PHE A 27 1.15 -10.72 4.81
C PHE A 27 0.99 -11.96 3.94
N ASP A 28 0.17 -12.90 4.37
CA ASP A 28 -0.31 -13.98 3.53
C ASP A 28 -1.47 -13.52 2.64
N VAL A 29 -1.43 -13.88 1.37
CA VAL A 29 -2.55 -13.75 0.44
C VAL A 29 -3.33 -15.06 0.42
N ILE A 30 -4.58 -15.02 0.86
CA ILE A 30 -5.40 -16.22 1.08
C ILE A 30 -6.61 -16.21 0.15
N ARG A 31 -6.87 -17.34 -0.50
CA ARG A 31 -8.09 -17.61 -1.27
C ARG A 31 -8.59 -19.02 -0.95
N LYS A 32 -9.90 -19.15 -0.67
CA LYS A 32 -10.51 -20.47 -0.31
C LYS A 32 -9.72 -21.20 0.78
N ASN A 33 -9.32 -20.49 1.83
CA ASN A 33 -8.52 -21.01 2.96
C ASN A 33 -7.15 -21.59 2.58
N LYS A 34 -6.59 -21.20 1.44
CA LYS A 34 -5.24 -21.58 1.02
C LYS A 34 -4.41 -20.32 0.79
N VAL A 35 -3.20 -20.32 1.27
CA VAL A 35 -2.21 -19.30 0.93
C VAL A 35 -1.86 -19.48 -0.55
N ILE A 36 -1.99 -18.40 -1.30
CA ILE A 36 -1.74 -18.34 -2.75
C ILE A 36 -0.62 -17.37 -3.12
N GLY A 37 -0.08 -16.66 -2.15
CA GLY A 37 0.96 -15.67 -2.33
C GLY A 37 1.28 -14.93 -1.04
N ASN A 38 2.18 -13.97 -1.16
CA ASN A 38 2.57 -13.10 -0.04
C ASN A 38 2.76 -11.65 -0.52
N LEU A 39 2.60 -10.73 0.43
CA LEU A 39 2.98 -9.32 0.30
C LEU A 39 4.00 -9.02 1.39
N THR A 40 5.17 -8.52 1.02
CA THR A 40 6.20 -8.08 1.96
C THR A 40 6.56 -6.63 1.69
N THR A 41 6.67 -5.82 2.73
CA THR A 41 7.18 -4.44 2.63
C THR A 41 8.35 -4.26 3.57
N LYS A 42 9.49 -3.83 3.05
CA LYS A 42 10.69 -3.47 3.80
C LYS A 42 10.81 -1.95 3.92
N PHE A 43 11.17 -1.51 5.11
CA PHE A 43 11.40 -0.10 5.45
C PHE A 43 12.90 0.12 5.59
N ILE A 44 13.48 0.83 4.63
CA ILE A 44 14.93 1.06 4.54
C ILE A 44 15.19 2.54 4.80
N GLU A 45 15.77 2.84 5.96
CA GLU A 45 16.22 4.18 6.32
C GLU A 45 17.62 4.42 5.72
N LYS A 46 17.77 5.47 4.95
CA LYS A 46 19.03 5.86 4.34
C LYS A 46 19.19 7.37 4.39
N GLU A 47 20.08 7.85 5.25
CA GLU A 47 20.25 9.28 5.54
C GLU A 47 18.92 9.91 5.98
N GLU A 48 18.42 10.93 5.28
CA GLU A 48 17.12 11.55 5.52
C GLU A 48 15.95 10.85 4.80
N TYR A 49 16.23 9.83 3.99
CA TYR A 49 15.22 9.13 3.20
C TYR A 49 14.70 7.88 3.89
N LEU A 50 13.42 7.66 3.76
CA LEU A 50 12.77 6.37 4.02
C LEU A 50 12.35 5.74 2.70
N ILE A 51 12.84 4.53 2.41
CA ILE A 51 12.50 3.77 1.22
C ILE A 51 11.60 2.60 1.63
N LEU A 52 10.41 2.52 1.02
CA LEU A 52 9.53 1.36 1.13
C LEU A 52 9.70 0.49 -0.10
N HIS A 53 10.18 -0.73 0.12
CA HIS A 53 10.30 -1.74 -0.93
C HIS A 53 9.23 -2.81 -0.72
N SER A 54 8.19 -2.81 -1.54
CA SER A 54 7.05 -3.71 -1.45
C SER A 54 7.05 -4.70 -2.60
N VAL A 55 6.84 -5.98 -2.29
CA VAL A 55 6.72 -7.07 -3.27
C VAL A 55 5.45 -7.86 -2.96
N LEU A 56 4.56 -7.93 -3.95
CA LEU A 56 3.37 -8.79 -3.93
C LEU A 56 3.52 -9.86 -5.00
N ASP A 57 3.60 -11.11 -4.58
CA ASP A 57 3.69 -12.28 -5.47
C ASP A 57 2.52 -13.22 -5.21
N ILE A 58 1.71 -13.46 -6.23
CA ILE A 58 0.56 -14.37 -6.18
C ILE A 58 0.74 -15.43 -7.26
N ASN A 59 0.70 -16.70 -6.86
CA ASN A 59 0.86 -17.83 -7.76
C ASN A 59 -0.15 -18.93 -7.46
N VAL A 60 -1.19 -19.02 -8.28
CA VAL A 60 -2.24 -20.04 -8.14
C VAL A 60 -1.98 -21.19 -9.11
N LYS A 61 -1.84 -22.41 -8.56
CA LYS A 61 -1.73 -23.64 -9.35
C LYS A 61 -2.97 -24.51 -9.19
N ILE A 62 -3.43 -25.12 -10.29
CA ILE A 62 -4.49 -26.11 -10.30
C ILE A 62 -3.88 -27.39 -10.88
N LEU A 63 -3.86 -28.47 -10.08
CA LEU A 63 -3.27 -29.77 -10.48
C LEU A 63 -1.85 -29.61 -11.07
N PHE A 64 -1.01 -28.79 -10.39
CA PHE A 64 0.38 -28.45 -10.79
C PHE A 64 0.51 -27.56 -12.03
N ILE A 65 -0.58 -27.18 -12.68
CA ILE A 65 -0.59 -26.25 -13.84
C ILE A 65 -0.77 -24.82 -13.30
N PRO A 66 0.07 -23.84 -13.70
CA PRO A 66 -0.15 -22.44 -13.40
C PRO A 66 -1.54 -22.01 -13.90
N ALA A 67 -2.36 -21.43 -13.03
CA ALA A 67 -3.70 -21.01 -13.37
C ALA A 67 -3.89 -19.49 -13.27
N TYR A 68 -3.06 -18.83 -12.49
CA TYR A 68 -3.01 -17.39 -12.33
C TYR A 68 -1.71 -16.98 -11.66
N LYS A 69 -1.07 -15.96 -12.19
CA LYS A 69 0.11 -15.34 -11.61
C LYS A 69 -0.11 -13.82 -11.57
N PHE A 70 0.32 -13.17 -10.52
CA PHE A 70 0.38 -11.74 -10.41
C PHE A 70 1.63 -11.37 -9.65
N PHE A 71 2.37 -10.42 -10.18
CA PHE A 71 3.56 -9.89 -9.53
C PHE A 71 3.52 -8.38 -9.53
N GLN A 72 3.84 -7.77 -8.41
CA GLN A 72 4.05 -6.33 -8.28
C GLN A 72 5.25 -6.07 -7.39
N GLU A 73 6.14 -5.21 -7.85
CA GLU A 73 7.23 -4.66 -7.07
C GLU A 73 7.17 -3.15 -7.14
N THR A 74 7.28 -2.48 -5.99
CA THR A 74 7.36 -1.02 -5.90
C THR A 74 8.45 -0.60 -4.94
N ARG A 75 9.12 0.49 -5.29
CA ARG A 75 10.09 1.16 -4.44
C ARG A 75 9.71 2.63 -4.34
N GLU A 76 9.13 3.00 -3.19
CA GLU A 76 8.71 4.35 -2.87
C GLU A 76 9.79 5.02 -2.02
N THR A 77 10.15 6.26 -2.35
CA THR A 77 11.08 7.06 -1.52
C THR A 77 10.32 8.23 -0.89
N TRP A 78 10.57 8.43 0.39
CA TRP A 78 9.96 9.47 1.20
C TRP A 78 11.05 10.31 1.86
N LEU A 79 10.87 11.63 1.88
CA LEU A 79 11.74 12.61 2.54
C LEU A 79 10.89 13.44 3.50
N ASP A 80 11.21 13.45 4.78
CA ASP A 80 10.45 14.18 5.82
C ASP A 80 8.93 13.95 5.76
N GLY A 81 8.53 12.70 5.45
CA GLY A 81 7.13 12.32 5.32
C GLY A 81 6.46 12.73 4.01
N LYS A 82 7.19 13.33 3.07
CA LYS A 82 6.75 13.65 1.72
C LYS A 82 7.15 12.55 0.75
N PHE A 83 6.23 12.12 -0.11
CA PHE A 83 6.52 11.19 -1.20
C PHE A 83 7.31 11.89 -2.31
N VAL A 84 8.53 11.40 -2.61
CA VAL A 84 9.45 12.08 -3.55
C VAL A 84 9.84 11.26 -4.76
N SER A 85 9.76 9.93 -4.72
CA SER A 85 9.97 9.13 -5.93
C SER A 85 9.31 7.76 -5.86
N ILE A 86 9.12 7.16 -7.02
CA ILE A 86 8.66 5.78 -7.18
C ILE A 86 9.32 5.14 -8.39
N ASP A 87 9.71 3.89 -8.22
CA ASP A 87 9.97 2.92 -9.29
C ASP A 87 9.05 1.72 -9.06
N GLY A 88 8.37 1.25 -10.11
CA GLY A 88 7.41 0.17 -9.98
C GLY A 88 7.23 -0.66 -11.23
N PHE A 89 6.99 -1.96 -11.00
CA PHE A 89 6.67 -2.92 -12.03
C PHE A 89 5.47 -3.78 -11.59
N THR A 90 4.51 -3.97 -12.50
CA THR A 90 3.35 -4.84 -12.27
C THR A 90 3.13 -5.73 -13.48
N ASP A 91 3.05 -7.05 -13.25
CA ASP A 91 2.77 -8.09 -14.25
C ASP A 91 1.48 -8.84 -13.85
N PHE A 92 0.48 -8.81 -14.71
CA PHE A 92 -0.80 -9.50 -14.52
C PHE A 92 -0.82 -10.90 -15.19
N GLU A 93 0.34 -11.39 -15.68
CA GLU A 93 0.48 -12.66 -16.42
C GLU A 93 -0.37 -12.75 -17.71
N ASP A 94 -0.87 -11.64 -18.17
CA ASP A 94 -1.43 -11.47 -19.50
C ASP A 94 -0.66 -10.34 -20.21
N ASP A 95 -1.19 -9.77 -21.27
CA ASP A 95 -0.54 -8.64 -21.98
C ASP A 95 -0.50 -7.33 -21.18
N ARG A 96 -0.79 -7.37 -19.88
CA ARG A 96 -0.85 -6.20 -18.99
C ARG A 96 0.37 -6.11 -18.10
N GLU A 97 1.44 -5.57 -18.64
CA GLU A 97 2.60 -5.14 -17.87
C GLU A 97 2.62 -3.62 -17.74
N TYR A 98 2.89 -3.12 -16.54
CA TYR A 98 2.99 -1.70 -16.27
C TYR A 98 4.33 -1.40 -15.60
N LYS A 99 5.01 -0.39 -16.13
CA LYS A 99 6.21 0.19 -15.52
C LYS A 99 5.88 1.59 -15.09
N ILE A 100 6.33 1.95 -13.90
CA ILE A 100 6.11 3.25 -13.29
C ILE A 100 7.47 3.79 -12.90
N ASP A 101 7.74 5.02 -13.32
CA ASP A 101 8.95 5.76 -12.94
C ASP A 101 8.53 7.20 -12.69
N GLY A 102 8.82 7.73 -11.51
CA GLY A 102 8.38 9.06 -11.13
C GLY A 102 9.22 9.66 -10.02
N GLN A 103 9.31 11.00 -10.06
CA GLN A 103 10.03 11.78 -9.06
C GLN A 103 9.46 13.19 -8.89
N ASP A 104 9.69 13.77 -7.71
CA ASP A 104 9.44 15.19 -7.46
C ASP A 104 10.53 16.03 -8.17
N GLU A 105 10.13 16.97 -8.99
CA GLU A 105 10.97 17.95 -9.67
C GLU A 105 10.41 19.34 -9.41
N ASP A 106 11.09 20.10 -8.54
CA ASP A 106 10.71 21.48 -8.19
C ASP A 106 9.27 21.65 -7.70
N GLY A 107 8.77 20.68 -6.89
CA GLY A 107 7.43 20.73 -6.31
C GLY A 107 6.32 20.23 -7.25
N ILE A 108 6.68 19.57 -8.35
CA ILE A 108 5.76 18.87 -9.25
C ILE A 108 6.18 17.41 -9.30
N PHE A 109 5.28 16.50 -8.91
CA PHE A 109 5.55 15.08 -9.04
C PHE A 109 5.29 14.60 -10.47
N ARG A 110 6.37 14.36 -11.21
CA ARG A 110 6.32 13.87 -12.60
C ARG A 110 6.45 12.37 -12.60
N VAL A 111 5.51 11.67 -13.24
CA VAL A 111 5.49 10.21 -13.27
C VAL A 111 5.01 9.69 -14.61
N LYS A 112 5.70 8.66 -15.11
CA LYS A 112 5.30 7.90 -16.29
C LYS A 112 4.62 6.61 -15.87
N GLY A 113 3.40 6.38 -16.38
CA GLY A 113 2.61 5.19 -16.11
C GLY A 113 1.72 4.81 -17.30
N MET A 114 0.62 4.12 -17.03
CA MET A 114 -0.34 3.65 -18.04
C MET A 114 -0.90 4.77 -18.92
N ASP A 115 -1.12 5.95 -18.37
CA ASP A 115 -1.66 7.10 -19.08
C ASP A 115 -0.59 8.00 -19.72
N GLY A 116 0.68 7.55 -19.73
CA GLY A 116 1.83 8.32 -20.21
C GLY A 116 2.45 9.16 -19.10
N LEU A 117 3.00 10.31 -19.45
CA LEU A 117 3.57 11.26 -18.49
C LEU A 117 2.45 12.07 -17.83
N LEU A 118 2.45 12.07 -16.49
CA LEU A 118 1.55 12.88 -15.67
C LEU A 118 2.38 13.88 -14.85
N GLU A 119 1.83 15.08 -14.66
CA GLU A 119 2.29 16.08 -13.70
C GLU A 119 1.26 16.19 -12.59
N LEU A 120 1.66 15.86 -11.36
CA LEU A 120 0.79 15.76 -10.20
C LEU A 120 1.22 16.76 -9.13
N ASP A 121 0.29 17.07 -8.22
CA ASP A 121 0.59 17.88 -7.04
C ASP A 121 1.69 17.21 -6.20
N GLU A 122 2.59 18.01 -5.65
CA GLU A 122 3.69 17.53 -4.80
C GLU A 122 3.22 16.80 -3.52
N ASN A 123 1.98 17.03 -3.12
CA ASN A 123 1.37 16.38 -1.95
C ASN A 123 0.60 15.11 -2.31
N ILE A 124 0.61 14.68 -3.58
CA ILE A 124 0.01 13.41 -3.97
C ILE A 124 0.66 12.26 -3.18
N ILE A 125 -0.14 11.36 -2.66
CA ILE A 125 0.41 10.18 -1.98
C ILE A 125 0.08 8.90 -2.74
N PRO A 126 0.97 7.91 -2.69
CA PRO A 126 0.76 6.63 -3.35
C PRO A 126 -0.33 5.81 -2.64
N LEU A 127 -1.05 5.01 -3.41
CA LEU A 127 -1.98 4.02 -2.90
C LEU A 127 -1.18 2.86 -2.29
N ASN A 128 -0.74 3.09 -1.08
CA ASN A 128 -0.05 2.14 -0.23
C ASN A 128 -0.91 1.91 1.02
N TYR A 129 -1.50 0.74 1.13
CA TYR A 129 -2.43 0.41 2.22
C TYR A 129 -1.77 0.39 3.60
N TRP A 130 -0.45 0.33 3.71
CA TRP A 130 0.27 0.50 4.96
C TRP A 130 0.14 1.92 5.51
N ASN A 131 0.15 2.92 4.64
CA ASN A 131 -0.04 4.32 5.02
C ASN A 131 -1.52 4.64 5.27
N LYS A 132 -1.95 4.64 6.52
CA LYS A 132 -3.35 4.91 6.89
C LYS A 132 -3.85 6.30 6.45
N ASN A 133 -2.97 7.25 6.13
CA ASN A 133 -3.37 8.58 5.66
C ASN A 133 -4.13 8.52 4.32
N ILE A 134 -3.96 7.45 3.53
CA ILE A 134 -4.79 7.22 2.32
C ILE A 134 -6.30 7.30 2.60
N LEU A 135 -6.74 7.03 3.84
CA LEU A 135 -8.14 7.08 4.22
C LEU A 135 -8.71 8.50 4.34
N LYS A 136 -7.85 9.53 4.35
CA LYS A 136 -8.21 10.94 4.46
C LYS A 136 -8.22 11.65 3.10
N GLU A 137 -7.60 11.03 2.10
CA GLU A 137 -7.42 11.64 0.79
C GLU A 137 -8.66 11.46 -0.11
N LYS A 138 -8.78 12.34 -1.09
CA LYS A 138 -9.82 12.26 -2.14
C LYS A 138 -9.28 11.65 -3.42
N GLU A 139 -7.99 11.80 -3.64
CA GLU A 139 -7.25 11.30 -4.80
C GLU A 139 -5.95 10.65 -4.34
N LEU A 140 -5.59 9.52 -4.96
CA LEU A 140 -4.35 8.80 -4.70
C LEU A 140 -3.69 8.41 -6.01
N PHE A 141 -2.38 8.28 -5.99
CA PHE A 141 -1.61 7.73 -7.09
C PHE A 141 -1.60 6.20 -7.00
N ASP A 142 -2.21 5.53 -7.98
CA ASP A 142 -2.24 4.07 -8.08
C ASP A 142 -0.88 3.52 -8.51
N THR A 143 -0.21 2.86 -7.58
CA THR A 143 1.14 2.30 -7.77
C THR A 143 1.19 1.02 -8.60
N GLN A 144 0.03 0.47 -9.01
CA GLN A 144 0.01 -0.66 -9.95
C GLN A 144 0.07 -0.23 -11.40
N LYS A 145 -0.50 0.93 -11.73
CA LYS A 145 -0.70 1.35 -13.12
C LYS A 145 -0.17 2.75 -13.44
N GLY A 146 0.24 3.52 -12.44
CA GLY A 146 0.73 4.87 -12.64
C GLY A 146 -0.38 5.84 -13.10
N ILE A 147 -1.51 5.85 -12.42
CA ILE A 147 -2.67 6.73 -12.68
C ILE A 147 -3.20 7.33 -11.40
N VAL A 148 -3.97 8.42 -11.51
CA VAL A 148 -4.68 8.98 -10.36
C VAL A 148 -6.07 8.36 -10.23
N ARG A 149 -6.45 8.03 -8.99
CA ARG A 149 -7.79 7.51 -8.67
C ARG A 149 -8.47 8.41 -7.65
N LYS A 150 -9.72 8.79 -7.96
CA LYS A 150 -10.64 9.34 -6.95
C LYS A 150 -11.12 8.21 -6.06
N ILE A 151 -11.08 8.46 -4.75
CA ILE A 151 -11.40 7.43 -3.76
C ILE A 151 -12.62 7.80 -2.92
N THR A 152 -13.25 6.79 -2.37
CA THR A 152 -14.32 6.92 -1.39
C THR A 152 -14.05 5.98 -0.23
N VAL A 153 -14.02 6.53 0.98
CA VAL A 153 -13.78 5.80 2.22
C VAL A 153 -15.00 5.94 3.12
N LYS A 154 -15.37 4.84 3.79
CA LYS A 154 -16.40 4.85 4.82
C LYS A 154 -15.90 4.08 6.04
N LYS A 155 -15.88 4.74 7.20
CA LYS A 155 -15.64 4.06 8.48
C LYS A 155 -16.84 3.17 8.82
N LEU A 156 -16.56 1.94 9.20
CA LEU A 156 -17.53 0.96 9.69
C LEU A 156 -17.39 0.81 11.22
N LYS A 157 -18.23 -0.05 11.81
CA LYS A 157 -18.09 -0.43 13.21
C LYS A 157 -16.82 -1.23 13.40
N ASP A 158 -16.03 -0.90 14.43
CA ASP A 158 -14.83 -1.62 14.81
C ASP A 158 -15.12 -3.10 15.02
N GLU A 159 -14.19 -3.94 14.67
CA GLU A 159 -14.32 -5.40 14.70
C GLU A 159 -13.14 -6.05 15.39
N LYS A 160 -13.40 -7.08 16.21
CA LYS A 160 -12.33 -7.92 16.75
C LYS A 160 -11.90 -8.91 15.71
N ILE A 161 -10.65 -8.81 15.26
CA ILE A 161 -10.03 -9.77 14.36
C ILE A 161 -9.00 -10.61 15.10
N LYS A 162 -8.79 -11.83 14.63
CA LYS A 162 -7.76 -12.72 15.16
C LYS A 162 -6.57 -12.68 14.22
N ILE A 163 -5.39 -12.32 14.74
CA ILE A 163 -4.10 -12.42 14.08
C ILE A 163 -3.23 -13.32 14.96
N ASN A 164 -2.76 -14.44 14.41
CA ASN A 164 -2.05 -15.46 15.18
C ASN A 164 -2.80 -15.84 16.47
N ASN A 165 -2.25 -15.60 17.64
CA ASN A 165 -2.87 -15.87 18.94
C ASN A 165 -3.57 -14.67 19.55
N SER A 166 -3.50 -13.48 18.94
CA SER A 166 -4.04 -12.24 19.47
C SER A 166 -5.42 -11.93 18.91
N LYS A 167 -6.32 -11.36 19.76
CA LYS A 167 -7.61 -10.81 19.34
C LYS A 167 -7.56 -9.29 19.51
N LEU A 168 -7.54 -8.57 18.40
CA LEU A 168 -7.34 -7.13 18.35
C LEU A 168 -8.63 -6.42 17.92
N LEU A 169 -9.07 -5.44 18.71
CA LEU A 169 -10.19 -4.56 18.32
C LEU A 169 -9.67 -3.55 17.29
N SER A 170 -9.99 -3.79 16.03
CA SER A 170 -9.44 -3.08 14.88
C SER A 170 -10.45 -2.11 14.30
N GLU A 171 -9.98 -0.95 13.90
CA GLU A 171 -10.75 0.00 13.11
C GLU A 171 -11.02 -0.59 11.74
N LYS A 172 -12.28 -0.48 11.27
CA LYS A 172 -12.71 -1.08 10.00
C LYS A 172 -13.20 -0.02 9.03
N TYR A 173 -12.77 -0.15 7.77
CA TYR A 173 -13.13 0.79 6.70
C TYR A 173 -13.50 0.04 5.42
N THR A 174 -14.45 0.57 4.63
CA THR A 174 -14.51 0.27 3.20
C THR A 174 -13.72 1.31 2.44
N PHE A 175 -13.06 0.86 1.40
CA PHE A 175 -12.22 1.67 0.52
C PHE A 175 -12.53 1.30 -0.94
N ASN A 176 -12.90 2.28 -1.73
CA ASN A 176 -13.21 2.10 -3.14
C ASN A 176 -12.59 3.21 -3.97
N ALA A 177 -12.25 2.92 -5.22
CA ALA A 177 -11.73 3.89 -6.15
C ALA A 177 -12.52 3.90 -7.45
N THR A 178 -12.60 5.05 -8.11
CA THR A 178 -13.26 5.18 -9.40
C THR A 178 -12.49 4.38 -10.46
N LYS A 179 -13.26 3.78 -11.36
CA LYS A 179 -12.69 3.11 -12.54
C LYS A 179 -12.10 4.15 -13.48
N ASN A 180 -10.84 3.92 -13.91
CA ASN A 180 -10.29 4.65 -15.04
C ASN A 180 -10.90 4.09 -16.35
N PRO A 181 -11.29 4.94 -17.32
CA PRO A 181 -11.85 4.48 -18.60
C PRO A 181 -10.97 3.49 -19.38
N LYS A 182 -9.64 3.58 -19.22
CA LYS A 182 -8.66 2.68 -19.84
C LYS A 182 -8.44 1.38 -19.07
N ASP A 183 -9.03 1.25 -17.84
CA ASP A 183 -8.90 0.03 -17.04
C ASP A 183 -9.56 -1.17 -17.71
N LYS A 184 -8.82 -2.24 -17.87
CA LYS A 184 -9.37 -3.55 -18.22
C LYS A 184 -9.93 -4.21 -16.95
N GLY A 185 -11.10 -3.83 -16.52
CA GLY A 185 -11.78 -4.37 -15.34
C GLY A 185 -12.04 -3.33 -14.25
N PRO A 186 -12.91 -3.64 -13.28
CA PRO A 186 -13.20 -2.75 -12.16
C PRO A 186 -12.08 -2.75 -11.14
N PHE A 187 -11.89 -1.60 -10.47
CA PHE A 187 -11.16 -1.56 -9.22
C PHE A 187 -12.01 -2.26 -8.15
N PRO A 188 -11.48 -3.23 -7.39
CA PRO A 188 -12.26 -3.91 -6.37
C PRO A 188 -12.54 -2.99 -5.17
N GLU A 189 -13.68 -3.21 -4.52
CA GLU A 189 -13.94 -2.61 -3.22
C GLU A 189 -13.17 -3.40 -2.16
N TYR A 190 -12.36 -2.67 -1.37
CA TYR A 190 -11.59 -3.23 -0.27
C TYR A 190 -12.30 -3.01 1.06
N THR A 191 -12.14 -3.95 1.97
CA THR A 191 -12.36 -3.74 3.41
C THR A 191 -11.00 -3.81 4.10
N LEU A 192 -10.70 -2.81 4.91
CA LEU A 192 -9.40 -2.62 5.55
C LEU A 192 -9.58 -2.65 7.07
N TRP A 193 -8.65 -3.26 7.80
CA TRP A 193 -8.61 -3.30 9.26
C TRP A 193 -7.27 -2.79 9.75
N TYR A 194 -7.32 -1.77 10.61
CA TYR A 194 -6.14 -1.15 11.22
C TYR A 194 -6.18 -1.28 12.73
N TYR A 195 -5.03 -1.47 13.34
CA TYR A 195 -4.81 -1.43 14.78
C TYR A 195 -3.57 -0.61 15.07
N ASN A 196 -3.67 0.42 15.93
CA ASN A 196 -2.59 1.37 16.22
C ASN A 196 -1.94 1.94 14.93
N ASP A 197 -2.78 2.31 13.96
CA ASP A 197 -2.41 2.84 12.63
C ASP A 197 -1.68 1.85 11.71
N GLU A 198 -1.45 0.61 12.15
CA GLU A 198 -0.88 -0.45 11.32
C GLU A 198 -1.96 -1.28 10.62
N LEU A 199 -1.75 -1.58 9.34
CA LEU A 199 -2.61 -2.47 8.59
C LEU A 199 -2.45 -3.91 9.10
N LEU A 200 -3.55 -4.53 9.50
CA LEU A 200 -3.57 -5.94 9.93
C LEU A 200 -4.18 -6.85 8.88
N LYS A 201 -5.19 -6.36 8.18
CA LYS A 201 -5.95 -7.20 7.25
C LYS A 201 -6.58 -6.34 6.16
N MET A 202 -6.67 -6.91 4.99
CA MET A 202 -7.42 -6.35 3.87
C MET A 202 -8.17 -7.47 3.17
N GLU A 203 -9.39 -7.19 2.74
CA GLU A 203 -10.21 -8.13 1.98
C GLU A 203 -10.81 -7.45 0.76
N PHE A 204 -10.93 -8.22 -0.34
CA PHE A 204 -11.67 -7.81 -1.51
C PHE A 204 -12.27 -9.01 -2.25
N LYS A 205 -13.35 -8.78 -3.00
CA LYS A 205 -13.91 -9.80 -3.88
C LYS A 205 -13.19 -9.78 -5.22
N ASN A 206 -12.77 -10.95 -5.68
CA ASN A 206 -12.22 -11.05 -7.03
C ASN A 206 -13.29 -10.61 -8.04
N PRO A 207 -13.01 -9.61 -8.90
CA PRO A 207 -13.98 -9.13 -9.90
C PRO A 207 -14.50 -10.21 -10.84
N ASN A 208 -13.67 -11.21 -11.15
CA ASN A 208 -13.97 -12.34 -12.02
C ASN A 208 -14.61 -13.54 -11.30
N ASP A 209 -14.56 -13.55 -9.97
CA ASP A 209 -15.09 -14.63 -9.13
C ASP A 209 -15.68 -14.03 -7.84
N LYS A 210 -16.83 -13.37 -7.98
CA LYS A 210 -17.51 -12.67 -6.88
C LYS A 210 -17.90 -13.58 -5.70
N LYS A 211 -17.82 -14.90 -5.87
CA LYS A 211 -18.12 -15.89 -4.81
C LYS A 211 -16.94 -16.06 -3.84
N ASN A 212 -15.73 -15.71 -4.26
CA ASN A 212 -14.54 -15.90 -3.45
C ASN A 212 -13.92 -14.56 -3.04
N THR A 213 -13.71 -14.42 -1.74
CA THR A 213 -12.95 -13.31 -1.15
C THR A 213 -11.46 -13.64 -1.22
N ILE A 214 -10.66 -12.64 -1.56
CA ILE A 214 -9.23 -12.63 -1.33
C ILE A 214 -8.99 -11.91 -0.01
N THR A 215 -8.25 -12.53 0.87
CA THR A 215 -7.85 -11.98 2.16
C THR A 215 -6.33 -11.82 2.15
N ILE A 216 -5.86 -10.62 2.49
CA ILE A 216 -4.45 -10.32 2.75
C ILE A 216 -4.36 -10.03 4.23
N ILE A 217 -3.65 -10.88 4.98
CA ILE A 217 -3.63 -10.84 6.44
C ILE A 217 -2.19 -10.91 6.95
N ARG A 218 -1.88 -10.06 7.92
CA ARG A 218 -0.57 -10.00 8.52
C ARG A 218 -0.18 -11.34 9.16
N ASN A 219 1.02 -11.85 8.89
CA ASN A 219 1.49 -13.14 9.36
C ASN A 219 2.70 -13.03 10.32
N ASP A 220 3.35 -11.86 10.38
CA ASP A 220 4.50 -11.55 11.24
C ASP A 220 4.12 -10.82 12.55
N TRP A 221 2.84 -10.82 12.93
CA TRP A 221 2.37 -10.18 14.16
C TRP A 221 2.68 -11.04 15.38
N ASP A 222 3.74 -10.70 16.10
CA ASP A 222 4.12 -11.28 17.39
C ASP A 222 3.96 -10.22 18.50
N GLN A 223 2.97 -10.44 19.38
CA GLN A 223 2.80 -9.73 20.66
C GLN A 223 2.71 -10.73 21.79
#